data_027927c493a115b391de3a6ea01cb6c7
#
_entry.id   027927c493a115b391de3a6ea01cb6c7
#
_cell.length_a   1.000
_cell.length_b   1.000
_cell.length_c   1.000
_cell.angle_alpha   90.00
_cell.angle_beta   90.00
_cell.angle_gamma   90.00
#
_symmetry.space_group_name_H-M   'P 1'
#
loop_
_entity.id
_entity.type
_entity.pdbx_description
1 polymer ?
#
loop_
_entity_poly.entity_id
_entity_poly.type
_entity_poly.pdbx_seq_one_letter_code
_entity_poly.pdbx_strand_id
1 'polypeptide(L)'
;KDNDIYVNLYAANTSTIHIGGKEVVLEESTQYPWDGDIQIRIAKSSAKNTNLLVRIPGWVQNQVLPSDLYKYSDSERPAYTVTVNGKEVNADLAASKGYLPVKNIKKGDVVRIHFDMPVRTVVANQNVKDDEGRVAVERGPIAYCAEAADNQGEPVLRAIMSKKPAFSIVNDYKIDNTETKDAAPFAVKAITTQAQILNDSDNGVSLKNQKLTLIPYYAWNHRGAGEMNVWFVQSLKMLDK
;
A
#
# COMPACT_ATOMS: atom_id res chain seq x y z
N LYS A 1 -19.58 18.70 -2.98
CA LYS A 1 -20.02 19.89 -2.23
C LYS A 1 -19.93 21.08 -3.17
N ASP A 2 -20.96 21.89 -3.26
CA ASP A 2 -21.09 22.97 -4.24
C ASP A 2 -20.93 22.43 -5.69
N ASN A 3 -19.95 22.91 -6.46
CA ASN A 3 -19.64 22.39 -7.79
C ASN A 3 -18.41 21.45 -7.79
N ASP A 4 -17.98 20.99 -6.63
CA ASP A 4 -16.77 20.17 -6.47
C ASP A 4 -17.13 18.70 -6.29
N ILE A 5 -16.47 17.83 -7.06
CA ILE A 5 -16.51 16.38 -6.95
C ILE A 5 -15.21 15.91 -6.32
N TYR A 6 -15.32 15.20 -5.20
CA TYR A 6 -14.17 14.64 -4.48
C TYR A 6 -13.98 13.16 -4.83
N VAL A 7 -12.84 12.82 -5.39
CA VAL A 7 -12.39 11.43 -5.57
C VAL A 7 -11.51 11.06 -4.39
N ASN A 8 -12.09 10.35 -3.43
CA ASN A 8 -11.45 10.00 -2.16
C ASN A 8 -10.72 8.67 -2.20
N LEU A 9 -11.23 7.73 -2.99
CA LEU A 9 -10.73 6.37 -3.16
C LEU A 9 -10.63 6.08 -4.64
N TYR A 10 -9.68 5.24 -5.00
CA TYR A 10 -9.47 4.82 -6.38
C TYR A 10 -9.88 3.35 -6.54
N ALA A 11 -10.91 3.14 -7.36
CA ALA A 11 -11.42 1.81 -7.69
C ALA A 11 -12.11 1.87 -9.06
N ALA A 12 -11.85 0.90 -9.91
CA ALA A 12 -12.45 0.83 -11.24
C ALA A 12 -13.98 0.81 -11.15
N ASN A 13 -14.62 1.87 -11.67
CA ASN A 13 -16.07 2.03 -11.63
C ASN A 13 -16.58 3.05 -12.66
N THR A 14 -17.88 3.13 -12.80
CA THR A 14 -18.58 4.24 -13.47
C THR A 14 -19.54 4.89 -12.49
N SER A 15 -19.33 6.17 -12.21
CA SER A 15 -20.12 6.95 -11.26
C SER A 15 -20.94 8.03 -11.95
N THR A 16 -22.22 8.11 -11.63
CA THR A 16 -23.11 9.19 -12.06
C THR A 16 -23.40 10.13 -10.90
N ILE A 17 -23.00 11.38 -11.03
CA ILE A 17 -23.12 12.41 -9.99
C ILE A 17 -24.06 13.51 -10.48
N HIS A 18 -24.96 13.96 -9.60
CA HIS A 18 -25.89 15.06 -9.89
C HIS A 18 -25.48 16.32 -9.14
N ILE A 19 -25.22 17.40 -9.86
CA ILE A 19 -24.86 18.72 -9.34
C ILE A 19 -25.87 19.74 -9.86
N GLY A 20 -26.67 20.32 -8.96
CA GLY A 20 -27.69 21.28 -9.34
C GLY A 20 -28.66 20.76 -10.40
N GLY A 21 -29.05 19.48 -10.31
CA GLY A 21 -29.94 18.81 -11.28
C GLY A 21 -29.28 18.45 -12.61
N LYS A 22 -27.98 18.69 -12.76
CA LYS A 22 -27.18 18.34 -13.95
C LYS A 22 -26.30 17.14 -13.68
N GLU A 23 -26.09 16.32 -14.70
CA GLU A 23 -25.39 15.05 -14.61
C GLU A 23 -23.93 15.19 -15.03
N VAL A 24 -23.05 14.58 -14.23
CA VAL A 24 -21.63 14.33 -14.54
C VAL A 24 -21.38 12.83 -14.41
N VAL A 25 -20.80 12.20 -15.43
CA VAL A 25 -20.43 10.78 -15.43
C VAL A 25 -18.93 10.66 -15.50
N LEU A 26 -18.37 9.97 -14.50
CA LEU A 26 -16.96 9.63 -14.39
C LEU A 26 -16.79 8.14 -14.65
N GLU A 27 -15.81 7.77 -15.47
CA GLU A 27 -15.35 6.40 -15.66
C GLU A 27 -13.93 6.30 -15.13
N GLU A 28 -13.76 5.52 -14.06
CA GLU A 28 -12.48 5.27 -13.43
C GLU A 28 -11.97 3.89 -13.82
N SER A 29 -10.71 3.83 -14.29
CA SER A 29 -9.99 2.61 -14.65
C SER A 29 -8.67 2.58 -13.90
N THR A 30 -8.45 1.53 -13.10
CA THR A 30 -7.26 1.37 -12.28
C THR A 30 -7.14 -0.06 -11.76
N GLN A 31 -5.93 -0.44 -11.36
CA GLN A 31 -5.65 -1.59 -10.51
C GLN A 31 -5.13 -1.16 -9.12
N TYR A 32 -5.38 0.08 -8.72
CA TYR A 32 -5.06 0.53 -7.36
C TYR A 32 -5.85 -0.32 -6.33
N PRO A 33 -5.29 -0.75 -5.21
CA PRO A 33 -4.01 -0.35 -4.62
C PRO A 33 -2.79 -1.21 -5.00
N TRP A 34 -2.92 -2.12 -5.94
CA TRP A 34 -1.81 -3.00 -6.37
C TRP A 34 -0.88 -2.34 -7.40
N ASP A 35 -1.40 -1.33 -8.09
CA ASP A 35 -0.67 -0.52 -9.05
C ASP A 35 -0.96 0.97 -8.83
N GLY A 36 -0.03 1.83 -9.24
CA GLY A 36 -0.13 3.27 -9.00
C GLY A 36 -0.82 4.06 -10.12
N ASP A 37 -1.24 3.39 -11.20
CA ASP A 37 -1.86 4.04 -12.35
C ASP A 37 -3.37 4.14 -12.22
N ILE A 38 -3.90 5.36 -12.33
CA ILE A 38 -5.33 5.66 -12.29
C ILE A 38 -5.69 6.54 -13.49
N GLN A 39 -6.76 6.22 -14.19
CA GLN A 39 -7.34 7.05 -15.22
C GLN A 39 -8.81 7.36 -14.91
N ILE A 40 -9.16 8.64 -14.93
CA ILE A 40 -10.54 9.11 -14.77
C ILE A 40 -10.95 9.83 -16.04
N ARG A 41 -11.90 9.29 -16.77
CA ARG A 41 -12.47 9.90 -17.98
C ARG A 41 -13.79 10.58 -17.62
N ILE A 42 -13.97 11.81 -18.07
CA ILE A 42 -15.23 12.54 -17.94
C ILE A 42 -16.14 12.15 -19.12
N ALA A 43 -16.94 11.10 -18.93
CA ALA A 43 -17.80 10.56 -20.00
C ALA A 43 -18.95 11.50 -20.36
N LYS A 44 -19.50 12.21 -19.34
CA LYS A 44 -20.55 13.23 -19.49
C LYS A 44 -20.32 14.35 -18.50
N SER A 45 -20.57 15.58 -18.94
CA SER A 45 -20.65 16.75 -18.04
C SER A 45 -21.63 17.76 -18.62
N SER A 46 -22.75 17.92 -17.97
CA SER A 46 -23.75 18.97 -18.26
C SER A 46 -23.71 20.11 -17.25
N ALA A 47 -23.02 19.93 -16.13
CA ALA A 47 -22.76 20.97 -15.14
C ALA A 47 -21.61 21.88 -15.59
N LYS A 48 -21.74 23.19 -15.35
CA LYS A 48 -20.71 24.20 -15.66
C LYS A 48 -19.86 24.46 -14.40
N ASN A 49 -18.60 24.86 -14.60
CA ASN A 49 -17.68 25.23 -13.52
C ASN A 49 -17.54 24.12 -12.45
N THR A 50 -17.56 22.86 -12.89
CA THR A 50 -17.37 21.71 -12.02
C THR A 50 -15.88 21.41 -11.90
N ASN A 51 -15.40 21.19 -10.67
CA ASN A 51 -14.04 20.80 -10.41
C ASN A 51 -13.99 19.34 -9.94
N LEU A 52 -12.89 18.67 -10.26
CA LEU A 52 -12.57 17.36 -9.73
C LEU A 52 -11.40 17.50 -8.76
N LEU A 53 -11.60 17.14 -7.51
CA LEU A 53 -10.58 17.14 -6.47
C LEU A 53 -10.10 15.70 -6.26
N VAL A 54 -8.91 15.39 -6.78
CA VAL A 54 -8.32 14.07 -6.66
C VAL A 54 -7.46 13.97 -5.40
N ARG A 55 -7.67 12.93 -4.62
CA ARG A 55 -6.94 12.70 -3.37
C ARG A 55 -5.49 12.30 -3.65
N ILE A 56 -4.53 12.98 -3.02
CA ILE A 56 -3.15 12.49 -2.91
C ILE A 56 -3.04 11.79 -1.55
N PRO A 57 -2.88 10.46 -1.52
CA PRO A 57 -2.89 9.69 -0.27
C PRO A 57 -1.80 10.10 0.72
N GLY A 58 -2.04 9.83 2.00
CA GLY A 58 -1.07 10.14 3.08
C GLY A 58 0.29 9.48 2.87
N TRP A 59 0.30 8.22 2.43
CA TRP A 59 1.54 7.49 2.18
C TRP A 59 2.42 8.13 1.09
N VAL A 60 1.82 8.76 0.06
CA VAL A 60 2.54 9.58 -0.94
C VAL A 60 3.12 10.85 -0.31
N GLN A 61 2.45 11.41 0.70
CA GLN A 61 2.86 12.59 1.43
C GLN A 61 3.79 12.29 2.61
N ASN A 62 4.37 11.09 2.67
CA ASN A 62 5.23 10.61 3.75
C ASN A 62 4.53 10.49 5.11
N GLN A 63 3.24 10.18 5.11
CA GLN A 63 2.41 9.98 6.29
C GLN A 63 1.81 8.58 6.28
N VAL A 64 2.22 7.73 7.22
CA VAL A 64 1.71 6.34 7.37
C VAL A 64 0.23 6.37 7.78
N LEU A 65 -0.07 7.07 8.87
CA LEU A 65 -1.40 7.27 9.43
C LEU A 65 -1.61 8.76 9.74
N PRO A 66 -2.85 9.24 9.89
CA PRO A 66 -3.12 10.61 10.32
C PRO A 66 -2.85 10.81 11.83
N SER A 67 -1.69 10.36 12.29
CA SER A 67 -1.19 10.45 13.67
C SER A 67 0.33 10.40 13.67
N ASP A 68 0.96 10.56 14.84
CA ASP A 68 2.41 10.44 15.07
C ASP A 68 2.84 9.07 15.62
N LEU A 69 1.91 8.11 15.71
CA LEU A 69 2.19 6.77 16.24
C LEU A 69 3.17 5.98 15.38
N TYR A 70 3.13 6.17 14.06
CA TYR A 70 3.97 5.48 13.10
C TYR A 70 4.55 6.45 12.07
N LYS A 71 5.76 6.17 11.62
CA LYS A 71 6.43 6.92 10.57
C LYS A 71 7.23 6.00 9.67
N TYR A 72 7.51 6.44 8.44
CA TYR A 72 8.48 5.74 7.60
C TYR A 72 9.89 5.88 8.19
N SER A 73 10.71 4.85 8.01
CA SER A 73 12.10 4.83 8.48
C SER A 73 13.03 5.75 7.66
N ASP A 74 12.60 6.10 6.45
CA ASP A 74 13.25 7.08 5.57
C ASP A 74 12.44 8.39 5.49
N SER A 75 13.05 9.44 4.94
CA SER A 75 12.40 10.74 4.72
C SER A 75 11.97 10.97 3.28
N GLU A 76 12.18 10.00 2.40
CA GLU A 76 11.85 10.12 0.99
C GLU A 76 10.33 10.11 0.79
N ARG A 77 9.87 10.94 -0.14
CA ARG A 77 8.47 10.92 -0.56
C ARG A 77 8.38 10.23 -1.91
N PRO A 78 7.45 9.27 -2.07
CA PRO A 78 7.17 8.71 -3.38
C PRO A 78 6.79 9.82 -4.37
N ALA A 79 7.33 9.75 -5.58
CA ALA A 79 6.93 10.67 -6.62
C ALA A 79 5.49 10.38 -7.07
N TYR A 80 4.82 11.42 -7.54
CA TYR A 80 3.51 11.28 -8.19
C TYR A 80 3.36 12.31 -9.31
N THR A 81 2.52 12.00 -10.26
CA THR A 81 2.13 12.92 -11.33
C THR A 81 0.62 12.93 -11.50
N VAL A 82 0.07 14.09 -11.80
CA VAL A 82 -1.33 14.24 -12.22
C VAL A 82 -1.35 15.02 -13.52
N THR A 83 -2.00 14.48 -14.54
CA THR A 83 -2.14 15.14 -15.83
C THR A 83 -3.60 15.24 -16.25
N VAL A 84 -3.94 16.29 -16.98
CA VAL A 84 -5.24 16.48 -17.63
C VAL A 84 -4.98 16.64 -19.12
N ASN A 85 -5.49 15.71 -19.92
CA ASN A 85 -5.25 15.66 -21.37
C ASN A 85 -3.76 15.74 -21.73
N GLY A 86 -2.90 15.10 -20.91
CA GLY A 86 -1.46 15.06 -21.07
C GLY A 86 -0.70 16.29 -20.56
N LYS A 87 -1.38 17.29 -19.99
CA LYS A 87 -0.73 18.45 -19.35
C LYS A 87 -0.69 18.25 -17.85
N GLU A 88 0.48 18.43 -17.26
CA GLU A 88 0.68 18.29 -15.83
C GLU A 88 -0.08 19.36 -15.03
N VAL A 89 -0.62 18.94 -13.90
CA VAL A 89 -1.34 19.79 -12.95
C VAL A 89 -0.68 19.67 -11.59
N ASN A 90 -0.30 20.81 -11.02
CA ASN A 90 0.33 20.88 -9.70
C ASN A 90 -0.48 21.79 -8.78
N ALA A 91 -0.46 21.50 -7.47
CA ALA A 91 -1.10 22.31 -6.45
C ALA A 91 -0.36 22.23 -5.12
N ASP A 92 -0.55 23.23 -4.27
CA ASP A 92 -0.16 23.17 -2.87
C ASP A 92 -1.13 22.23 -2.13
N LEU A 93 -0.67 21.01 -1.83
CA LEU A 93 -1.47 19.99 -1.16
C LEU A 93 -1.77 20.34 0.30
N ALA A 94 -0.91 21.12 0.96
CA ALA A 94 -1.16 21.55 2.33
C ALA A 94 -2.35 22.51 2.39
N ALA A 95 -2.39 23.49 1.48
CA ALA A 95 -3.50 24.42 1.36
C ALA A 95 -4.83 23.73 0.96
N SER A 96 -4.75 22.64 0.18
CA SER A 96 -5.92 21.89 -0.32
C SER A 96 -6.27 20.66 0.52
N LYS A 97 -5.68 20.50 1.70
CA LYS A 97 -5.92 19.36 2.61
C LYS A 97 -5.68 17.99 1.94
N GLY A 98 -4.65 17.90 1.09
CA GLY A 98 -4.27 16.67 0.40
C GLY A 98 -5.08 16.35 -0.86
N TYR A 99 -5.80 17.32 -1.41
CA TYR A 99 -6.46 17.19 -2.71
C TYR A 99 -5.78 18.03 -3.76
N LEU A 100 -5.67 17.50 -4.97
CA LEU A 100 -5.22 18.25 -6.13
C LEU A 100 -6.44 18.65 -6.97
N PRO A 101 -6.70 19.97 -7.14
CA PRO A 101 -7.88 20.44 -7.87
C PRO A 101 -7.64 20.44 -9.39
N VAL A 102 -8.44 19.68 -10.11
CA VAL A 102 -8.60 19.77 -11.58
C VAL A 102 -9.81 20.66 -11.86
N LYS A 103 -9.56 21.88 -12.31
CA LYS A 103 -10.60 22.89 -12.46
C LYS A 103 -11.35 22.78 -13.79
N ASN A 104 -12.67 23.09 -13.75
CA ASN A 104 -13.51 23.25 -14.94
C ASN A 104 -13.50 22.03 -15.85
N ILE A 105 -13.68 20.83 -15.30
CA ILE A 105 -13.74 19.59 -16.07
C ILE A 105 -14.85 19.61 -17.12
N LYS A 106 -14.58 19.02 -18.29
CA LYS A 106 -15.49 18.95 -19.43
C LYS A 106 -15.65 17.52 -19.91
N LYS A 107 -16.74 17.25 -20.59
CA LYS A 107 -16.91 15.98 -21.31
C LYS A 107 -15.72 15.74 -22.23
N GLY A 108 -15.15 14.53 -22.15
CA GLY A 108 -14.00 14.08 -22.94
C GLY A 108 -12.66 14.30 -22.24
N ASP A 109 -12.58 15.08 -21.17
CA ASP A 109 -11.33 15.22 -20.41
C ASP A 109 -10.91 13.88 -19.82
N VAL A 110 -9.60 13.66 -19.81
CA VAL A 110 -8.96 12.49 -19.20
C VAL A 110 -7.93 12.95 -18.18
N VAL A 111 -8.20 12.63 -16.92
CA VAL A 111 -7.27 12.82 -15.80
C VAL A 111 -6.49 11.53 -15.61
N ARG A 112 -5.15 11.59 -15.65
CA ARG A 112 -4.28 10.48 -15.31
C ARG A 112 -3.49 10.82 -14.07
N ILE A 113 -3.42 9.85 -13.17
CA ILE A 113 -2.67 9.93 -11.92
C ILE A 113 -1.71 8.76 -11.91
N HIS A 114 -0.47 9.01 -11.55
CA HIS A 114 0.52 7.98 -11.28
C HIS A 114 1.13 8.20 -9.91
N PHE A 115 1.22 7.15 -9.10
CA PHE A 115 1.91 7.12 -7.83
C PHE A 115 3.06 6.12 -7.92
N ASP A 116 4.28 6.56 -7.67
CA ASP A 116 5.38 5.62 -7.39
C ASP A 116 5.04 4.83 -6.13
N MET A 117 5.25 3.52 -6.18
CA MET A 117 4.93 2.63 -5.07
C MET A 117 6.18 1.86 -4.61
N PRO A 118 7.18 2.54 -4.02
CA PRO A 118 8.34 1.86 -3.44
C PRO A 118 7.93 1.01 -2.25
N VAL A 119 8.70 -0.05 -1.99
CA VAL A 119 8.60 -0.80 -0.74
C VAL A 119 9.31 -0.01 0.35
N ARG A 120 8.63 0.25 1.45
CA ARG A 120 9.14 1.06 2.57
C ARG A 120 9.00 0.34 3.90
N THR A 121 9.85 0.68 4.83
CA THR A 121 9.73 0.23 6.22
C THR A 121 9.09 1.30 7.10
N VAL A 122 8.26 0.85 8.02
CA VAL A 122 7.55 1.66 9.01
C VAL A 122 8.10 1.35 10.39
N VAL A 123 8.30 2.38 11.19
CA VAL A 123 8.72 2.27 12.60
C VAL A 123 7.69 2.92 13.51
N ALA A 124 7.55 2.39 14.71
CA ALA A 124 6.65 2.91 15.72
C ALA A 124 7.26 4.09 16.50
N ASN A 125 6.39 4.94 17.05
CA ASN A 125 6.75 5.93 18.06
C ASN A 125 7.20 5.19 19.34
N GLN A 126 8.15 5.77 20.09
CA GLN A 126 8.65 5.21 21.35
C GLN A 126 7.57 4.93 22.41
N ASN A 127 6.40 5.53 22.27
CA ASN A 127 5.26 5.30 23.17
C ASN A 127 4.48 4.02 22.82
N VAL A 128 4.68 3.44 21.64
CA VAL A 128 4.11 2.15 21.22
C VAL A 128 5.11 1.06 21.60
N LYS A 129 5.04 0.61 22.84
CA LYS A 129 6.07 -0.26 23.45
C LYS A 129 6.18 -1.64 22.79
N ASP A 130 5.07 -2.19 22.35
CA ASP A 130 5.04 -3.53 21.73
C ASP A 130 5.76 -3.57 20.37
N ASP A 131 5.84 -2.44 19.68
CA ASP A 131 6.49 -2.32 18.38
C ASP A 131 7.88 -1.64 18.47
N GLU A 132 8.36 -1.32 19.67
CA GLU A 132 9.66 -0.67 19.86
C GLU A 132 10.81 -1.50 19.28
N GLY A 133 11.61 -0.87 18.41
CA GLY A 133 12.75 -1.54 17.73
C GLY A 133 12.37 -2.56 16.66
N ARG A 134 11.11 -2.62 16.30
CA ARG A 134 10.59 -3.43 15.21
C ARG A 134 10.32 -2.57 13.97
N VAL A 135 10.19 -3.23 12.83
CA VAL A 135 9.78 -2.60 11.57
C VAL A 135 8.67 -3.41 10.92
N ALA A 136 7.70 -2.70 10.35
CA ALA A 136 6.75 -3.27 9.41
C ALA A 136 7.13 -2.90 7.98
N VAL A 137 6.56 -3.59 7.00
CA VAL A 137 6.81 -3.36 5.56
C VAL A 137 5.52 -2.96 4.89
N GLU A 138 5.58 -1.87 4.10
CA GLU A 138 4.45 -1.38 3.31
C GLU A 138 4.86 -1.15 1.85
N ARG A 139 3.89 -1.28 0.95
CA ARG A 139 4.00 -0.84 -0.43
C ARG A 139 2.72 -0.12 -0.84
N GLY A 140 2.83 1.18 -1.12
CA GLY A 140 1.66 2.03 -1.25
C GLY A 140 0.81 1.99 0.04
N PRO A 141 -0.51 1.79 -0.02
CA PRO A 141 -1.36 1.71 1.17
C PRO A 141 -1.46 0.29 1.75
N ILE A 142 -0.68 -0.69 1.25
CA ILE A 142 -0.78 -2.10 1.64
C ILE A 142 0.33 -2.43 2.61
N ALA A 143 -0.05 -2.91 3.81
CA ALA A 143 0.87 -3.55 4.75
C ALA A 143 1.15 -5.00 4.34
N TYR A 144 2.35 -5.49 4.66
CA TYR A 144 2.82 -6.83 4.33
C TYR A 144 3.16 -7.63 5.58
N CYS A 145 3.00 -8.94 5.50
CA CYS A 145 3.35 -9.88 6.56
C CYS A 145 4.13 -11.07 5.99
N ALA A 146 4.94 -11.72 6.83
CA ALA A 146 5.47 -13.05 6.54
C ALA A 146 4.54 -14.10 7.13
N GLU A 147 4.21 -15.14 6.36
CA GLU A 147 3.51 -16.32 6.83
C GLU A 147 4.43 -17.54 6.69
N ALA A 148 4.41 -18.45 7.66
CA ALA A 148 5.24 -19.64 7.63
C ALA A 148 5.03 -20.46 6.36
N ALA A 149 3.80 -20.51 5.86
CA ALA A 149 3.44 -21.20 4.62
C ALA A 149 4.21 -20.70 3.38
N ASP A 150 4.56 -19.40 3.31
CA ASP A 150 5.36 -18.81 2.22
C ASP A 150 6.87 -18.96 2.46
N ASN A 151 7.25 -19.38 3.65
CA ASN A 151 8.64 -19.40 4.12
C ASN A 151 9.11 -20.82 4.52
N GLN A 152 8.60 -21.85 3.83
CA GLN A 152 9.00 -23.27 4.02
C GLN A 152 8.71 -23.82 5.43
N GLY A 153 7.73 -23.26 6.14
CA GLY A 153 7.41 -23.64 7.52
C GLY A 153 8.37 -23.09 8.58
N GLU A 154 9.30 -22.21 8.19
CA GLU A 154 10.27 -21.60 9.12
C GLU A 154 9.58 -20.68 10.14
N PRO A 155 10.13 -20.51 11.35
CA PRO A 155 9.54 -19.71 12.42
C PRO A 155 9.66 -18.21 12.12
N VAL A 156 8.70 -17.66 11.37
CA VAL A 156 8.70 -16.26 10.92
C VAL A 156 8.60 -15.23 12.06
N LEU A 157 8.11 -15.63 13.24
CA LEU A 157 8.13 -14.79 14.45
C LEU A 157 9.55 -14.52 14.96
N ARG A 158 10.50 -15.38 14.59
CA ARG A 158 11.92 -15.26 14.92
C ARG A 158 12.78 -14.67 13.81
N ALA A 159 12.13 -14.06 12.82
CA ALA A 159 12.82 -13.42 11.70
C ALA A 159 13.41 -12.06 12.11
N ILE A 160 14.68 -11.86 11.86
CA ILE A 160 15.43 -10.64 12.10
C ILE A 160 15.67 -9.97 10.75
N MET A 161 15.07 -8.81 10.55
CA MET A 161 15.23 -8.03 9.32
C MET A 161 16.43 -7.09 9.44
N SER A 162 17.19 -6.95 8.35
CA SER A 162 18.28 -5.97 8.29
C SER A 162 17.76 -4.55 8.57
N LYS A 163 18.60 -3.68 9.14
CA LYS A 163 18.30 -2.25 9.31
C LYS A 163 18.13 -1.50 7.98
N LYS A 164 18.73 -2.02 6.92
CA LYS A 164 18.60 -1.51 5.54
C LYS A 164 18.26 -2.69 4.63
N PRO A 165 17.03 -3.17 4.64
CA PRO A 165 16.64 -4.31 3.83
C PRO A 165 16.60 -3.91 2.34
N ALA A 166 17.11 -4.79 1.49
CA ALA A 166 16.91 -4.70 0.04
C ALA A 166 15.67 -5.52 -0.31
N PHE A 167 14.72 -4.88 -0.98
CA PHE A 167 13.46 -5.51 -1.37
C PHE A 167 13.40 -5.79 -2.87
N SER A 168 12.74 -6.89 -3.23
CA SER A 168 12.37 -7.22 -4.61
C SER A 168 10.89 -7.55 -4.67
N ILE A 169 10.20 -7.08 -5.72
CA ILE A 169 8.78 -7.35 -5.94
C ILE A 169 8.66 -8.61 -6.80
N VAL A 170 7.79 -9.51 -6.39
CA VAL A 170 7.40 -10.71 -7.13
C VAL A 170 5.97 -10.51 -7.60
N ASN A 171 5.80 -10.29 -8.92
CA ASN A 171 4.47 -10.21 -9.51
C ASN A 171 3.84 -11.59 -9.62
N ASP A 172 2.51 -11.63 -9.57
CA ASP A 172 1.73 -12.86 -9.78
C ASP A 172 2.09 -14.02 -8.84
N TYR A 173 2.52 -13.71 -7.61
CA TYR A 173 2.78 -14.72 -6.58
C TYR A 173 1.47 -15.43 -6.24
N LYS A 174 1.46 -16.76 -6.37
CA LYS A 174 0.26 -17.57 -6.16
C LYS A 174 0.07 -17.91 -4.69
N ILE A 175 -1.12 -17.65 -4.19
CA ILE A 175 -1.58 -18.08 -2.87
C ILE A 175 -2.65 -19.14 -3.09
N ASP A 176 -2.35 -20.35 -2.62
CA ASP A 176 -3.30 -21.44 -2.61
C ASP A 176 -4.26 -21.27 -1.43
N ASN A 177 -5.54 -21.46 -1.68
CA ASN A 177 -6.53 -21.49 -0.61
C ASN A 177 -6.81 -22.96 -0.27
N THR A 178 -6.27 -23.42 0.87
CA THR A 178 -6.45 -24.81 1.32
C THR A 178 -7.60 -24.99 2.28
N GLU A 179 -8.17 -23.90 2.81
CA GLU A 179 -9.28 -23.97 3.77
C GLU A 179 -10.64 -24.15 3.11
N THR A 180 -10.79 -23.70 1.87
CA THR A 180 -12.03 -23.89 1.12
C THR A 180 -11.73 -24.71 -0.13
N LYS A 181 -12.30 -25.93 -0.20
CA LYS A 181 -12.05 -26.90 -1.30
C LYS A 181 -12.37 -26.36 -2.70
N ASP A 182 -13.17 -25.31 -2.80
CA ASP A 182 -13.67 -24.76 -4.06
C ASP A 182 -13.08 -23.39 -4.40
N ALA A 183 -12.20 -22.80 -3.57
CA ALA A 183 -11.59 -21.52 -3.86
C ALA A 183 -10.35 -21.68 -4.73
N ALA A 184 -10.39 -21.09 -5.92
CA ALA A 184 -9.23 -21.06 -6.80
C ALA A 184 -8.07 -20.27 -6.18
N PRO A 185 -6.81 -20.67 -6.46
CA PRO A 185 -5.64 -19.85 -6.13
C PRO A 185 -5.78 -18.44 -6.69
N PHE A 186 -5.33 -17.45 -5.93
CA PHE A 186 -5.30 -16.07 -6.40
C PHE A 186 -3.88 -15.51 -6.41
N ALA A 187 -3.64 -14.51 -7.23
CA ALA A 187 -2.33 -13.91 -7.38
C ALA A 187 -2.23 -12.60 -6.61
N VAL A 188 -1.08 -12.38 -5.98
CA VAL A 188 -0.73 -11.13 -5.30
C VAL A 188 0.63 -10.61 -5.74
N LYS A 189 0.92 -9.35 -5.48
CA LYS A 189 2.29 -8.82 -5.53
C LYS A 189 2.96 -9.12 -4.20
N ALA A 190 3.86 -10.10 -4.16
CA ALA A 190 4.65 -10.41 -2.98
C ALA A 190 5.95 -9.58 -2.96
N ILE A 191 6.57 -9.49 -1.80
CA ILE A 191 7.87 -8.82 -1.59
C ILE A 191 8.83 -9.85 -1.05
N THR A 192 10.08 -9.83 -1.50
CA THR A 192 11.12 -10.67 -0.92
C THR A 192 12.29 -9.83 -0.43
N THR A 193 12.91 -10.28 0.66
CA THR A 193 14.13 -9.69 1.23
C THR A 193 14.98 -10.78 1.88
N GLN A 194 16.22 -10.45 2.27
CA GLN A 194 17.05 -11.34 3.09
C GLN A 194 16.80 -11.04 4.57
N ALA A 195 16.64 -12.10 5.35
CA ALA A 195 16.50 -12.05 6.80
C ALA A 195 17.37 -13.14 7.46
N GLN A 196 17.57 -13.01 8.75
CA GLN A 196 18.13 -14.08 9.58
C GLN A 196 17.00 -14.70 10.40
N ILE A 197 16.91 -16.01 10.41
CA ILE A 197 15.96 -16.76 11.25
C ILE A 197 16.73 -17.38 12.42
N LEU A 198 16.25 -17.14 13.64
CA LEU A 198 16.77 -17.76 14.83
C LEU A 198 16.19 -19.17 14.97
N ASN A 199 17.04 -20.18 14.86
CA ASN A 199 16.68 -21.58 15.05
C ASN A 199 17.24 -22.10 16.38
N ASP A 200 16.37 -22.70 17.17
CA ASP A 200 16.74 -23.51 18.33
C ASP A 200 16.85 -24.97 17.91
N SER A 201 17.94 -25.61 18.28
CA SER A 201 18.14 -27.05 18.11
C SER A 201 18.77 -27.62 19.38
N ASP A 202 18.79 -28.94 19.51
CA ASP A 202 19.45 -29.64 20.61
C ASP A 202 20.94 -29.30 20.71
N ASN A 203 21.54 -28.81 19.64
CA ASN A 203 22.94 -28.38 19.56
C ASN A 203 23.17 -26.89 19.86
N GLY A 204 22.11 -26.16 20.27
CA GLY A 204 22.14 -24.75 20.61
C GLY A 204 21.44 -23.85 19.61
N VAL A 205 21.57 -22.55 19.85
CA VAL A 205 20.93 -21.50 19.04
C VAL A 205 21.81 -21.13 17.85
N SER A 206 21.23 -21.07 16.66
CA SER A 206 21.92 -20.68 15.43
C SER A 206 21.13 -19.67 14.62
N LEU A 207 21.83 -18.84 13.81
CA LEU A 207 21.23 -17.91 12.86
C LEU A 207 21.39 -18.46 11.45
N LYS A 208 20.28 -18.61 10.75
CA LYS A 208 20.24 -19.03 9.35
C LYS A 208 19.86 -17.83 8.47
N ASN A 209 20.67 -17.52 7.48
CA ASN A 209 20.29 -16.56 6.45
C ASN A 209 19.26 -17.20 5.52
N GLN A 210 18.16 -16.49 5.31
CA GLN A 210 17.06 -16.97 4.50
C GLN A 210 16.42 -15.84 3.69
N LYS A 211 15.95 -16.20 2.50
CA LYS A 211 15.06 -15.34 1.73
C LYS A 211 13.68 -15.35 2.39
N LEU A 212 13.25 -14.21 2.90
CA LEU A 212 11.94 -14.02 3.48
C LEU A 212 10.97 -13.53 2.41
N THR A 213 9.85 -14.22 2.27
CA THR A 213 8.73 -13.85 1.41
C THR A 213 7.65 -13.18 2.25
N LEU A 214 7.24 -12.00 1.83
CA LEU A 214 6.18 -11.20 2.44
C LEU A 214 5.01 -11.12 1.48
N ILE A 215 3.81 -11.36 1.98
CA ILE A 215 2.56 -11.24 1.24
C ILE A 215 1.74 -10.07 1.77
N PRO A 216 0.79 -9.51 0.97
CA PRO A 216 -0.13 -8.52 1.49
C PRO A 216 -0.89 -9.04 2.72
N TYR A 217 -1.00 -8.23 3.76
CA TYR A 217 -1.65 -8.63 5.01
C TYR A 217 -3.07 -9.16 4.82
N TYR A 218 -3.83 -8.63 3.85
CA TYR A 218 -5.19 -9.12 3.57
C TYR A 218 -5.23 -10.54 3.00
N ALA A 219 -4.08 -11.08 2.56
CA ALA A 219 -3.97 -12.38 1.89
C ALA A 219 -3.49 -13.51 2.83
N TRP A 220 -3.29 -13.24 4.12
CA TRP A 220 -2.89 -14.26 5.10
C TRP A 220 -4.07 -15.12 5.58
N ASN A 221 -3.75 -16.26 6.24
CA ASN A 221 -4.70 -17.16 6.87
C ASN A 221 -5.65 -17.91 5.90
N HIS A 222 -5.14 -18.23 4.71
CA HIS A 222 -5.87 -19.04 3.73
C HIS A 222 -5.33 -20.47 3.59
N ARG A 223 -4.28 -20.83 4.37
CA ARG A 223 -3.52 -22.09 4.22
C ARG A 223 -3.38 -22.87 5.51
N GLY A 224 -4.33 -22.72 6.43
CA GLY A 224 -4.35 -23.38 7.72
C GLY A 224 -3.54 -22.67 8.81
N ALA A 225 -3.49 -23.28 9.99
CA ALA A 225 -2.80 -22.71 11.14
C ALA A 225 -1.28 -22.63 10.91
N GLY A 226 -0.68 -21.50 11.27
CA GLY A 226 0.75 -21.24 11.13
C GLY A 226 1.14 -19.92 11.76
N GLU A 227 2.46 -19.70 11.86
CA GLU A 227 2.97 -18.41 12.32
C GLU A 227 2.79 -17.31 11.26
N MET A 228 2.50 -16.11 11.73
CA MET A 228 2.46 -14.91 10.91
C MET A 228 3.12 -13.74 11.64
N ASN A 229 3.91 -12.93 10.94
CA ASN A 229 4.59 -11.77 11.51
C ASN A 229 4.44 -10.53 10.62
N VAL A 230 4.07 -9.41 11.22
CA VAL A 230 4.00 -8.07 10.59
C VAL A 230 5.18 -7.21 11.04
N TRP A 231 5.54 -7.31 12.33
CA TRP A 231 6.55 -6.48 12.98
C TRP A 231 7.84 -7.26 13.22
N PHE A 232 8.84 -7.01 12.40
CA PHE A 232 10.12 -7.73 12.41
C PHE A 232 11.12 -7.03 13.32
N VAL A 233 11.76 -7.78 14.22
CA VAL A 233 12.90 -7.28 15.00
C VAL A 233 14.10 -6.97 14.11
N GLN A 234 14.93 -6.02 14.52
CA GLN A 234 16.13 -5.62 13.79
C GLN A 234 17.44 -6.04 14.49
N SER A 235 17.34 -6.77 15.59
CA SER A 235 18.49 -7.33 16.29
C SER A 235 18.07 -8.50 17.17
N LEU A 236 19.03 -9.44 17.41
CA LEU A 236 18.84 -10.58 18.31
C LEU A 236 18.35 -10.20 19.70
N LYS A 237 18.90 -9.12 20.28
CA LYS A 237 18.54 -8.66 21.63
C LYS A 237 17.05 -8.32 21.81
N MET A 238 16.30 -8.25 20.74
CA MET A 238 14.87 -7.91 20.76
C MET A 238 13.96 -9.13 20.65
N LEU A 239 14.51 -10.31 20.36
CA LEU A 239 13.75 -11.57 20.39
C LEU A 239 13.50 -12.08 21.81
N ASP A 240 14.29 -11.61 22.79
CA ASP A 240 14.20 -12.02 24.20
C ASP A 240 13.31 -11.10 25.03
N LYS A 241 12.65 -10.12 24.40
CA LYS A 241 11.69 -9.17 24.99
C LYS A 241 10.26 -9.50 24.57
#